data_7ba9062f396196d25ec80cf6097de524
#
_entry.id   7ba9062f396196d25ec80cf6097de524
#
_cell.length_a   1.000
_cell.length_b   1.000
_cell.length_c   1.000
_cell.angle_alpha   90.00
_cell.angle_beta   90.00
_cell.angle_gamma   90.00
#
_symmetry.space_group_name_H-M   'P 1'
#
loop_
_entity.id
_entity.type
_entity.pdbx_description
1 polymer ?
#
loop_
_entity_poly.entity_id
_entity_poly.type
_entity_poly.pdbx_seq_one_letter_code
_entity_poly.pdbx_strand_id
1 'polypeptide(L)' 'MCYNKQKGDDTMRSYSSREVIKMLKGDGWYEVHCVGDHHQFKHPTKKGRVTVPHPVKDVTQFVLKRISEQSGIVFT' A
#
# COMPACT_ATOMS: atom_id res chain seq x y z
N MET A 1 -10.11 -20.24 -3.86
CA MET A 1 -10.36 -19.58 -3.64
C MET A 1 -10.91 -18.78 -3.29
N CYS A 2 -10.83 -18.78 -3.33
CA CYS A 2 -11.22 -18.00 -2.99
C CYS A 2 -11.89 -17.32 -2.59
N TYR A 3 -12.03 -17.16 -2.61
CA TYR A 3 -12.62 -16.51 -2.18
C TYR A 3 -13.32 -15.71 -1.92
N ASN A 4 -13.53 -15.57 -1.88
CA ASN A 4 -14.06 -14.83 -1.63
C ASN A 4 -14.74 -14.10 -1.17
N LYS A 5 -15.05 -13.73 -1.11
CA LYS A 5 -15.52 -13.02 -0.71
C LYS A 5 -16.10 -12.21 -0.31
N GLN A 6 -16.02 -11.76 -0.18
CA GLN A 6 -16.53 -11.02 0.30
C GLN A 6 -17.41 -10.23 0.15
N LYS A 7 -17.55 -10.17 0.01
CA LYS A 7 -18.49 -9.64 -0.29
C LYS A 7 -19.41 -8.55 0.07
N GLY A 8 -20.12 -7.89 -0.43
CA GLY A 8 -20.95 -6.84 -0.05
C GLY A 8 -20.40 -5.92 1.01
N ASP A 9 -19.23 -6.15 1.34
CA ASP A 9 -18.53 -5.41 2.36
C ASP A 9 -18.00 -4.12 1.77
N ASP A 10 -18.35 -3.00 2.39
CA ASP A 10 -17.93 -1.69 1.91
C ASP A 10 -16.60 -1.25 2.47
N THR A 11 -16.05 -1.97 3.44
CA THR A 11 -14.77 -1.61 4.00
C THR A 11 -13.63 -2.13 3.14
N MET A 12 -12.48 -1.53 3.26
CA MET A 12 -11.30 -2.05 2.61
C MET A 12 -10.96 -3.40 3.21
N ARG A 13 -10.55 -4.33 2.35
CA ARG A 13 -10.08 -5.60 2.86
C ARG A 13 -8.71 -5.40 3.51
N SER A 14 -8.28 -6.38 4.29
CA SER A 14 -6.96 -6.36 4.88
C SER A 14 -5.88 -6.52 3.82
N TYR A 15 -4.84 -5.75 3.95
CA TYR A 15 -3.67 -5.84 3.08
C TYR A 15 -2.43 -6.04 3.93
N SER A 16 -1.53 -6.90 3.46
CA SER A 16 -0.21 -6.98 4.05
C SER A 16 0.66 -5.90 3.41
N SER A 17 1.74 -5.52 4.10
CA SER A 17 2.66 -4.55 3.53
C SER A 17 3.26 -5.07 2.22
N ARG A 18 3.47 -6.38 2.13
CA ARG A 18 3.98 -6.98 0.89
C ARG A 18 3.03 -6.72 -0.28
N GLU A 19 1.73 -6.89 -0.04
CA GLU A 19 0.74 -6.64 -1.08
C GLU A 19 0.72 -5.18 -1.49
N VAL A 20 0.77 -4.29 -0.49
CA VAL A 20 0.79 -2.85 -0.75
C VAL A 20 2.01 -2.47 -1.59
N ILE A 21 3.16 -2.98 -1.21
CA ILE A 21 4.40 -2.69 -1.94
C ILE A 21 4.31 -3.22 -3.37
N LYS A 22 3.75 -4.41 -3.53
CA LYS A 22 3.59 -4.99 -4.86
C LYS A 22 2.70 -4.11 -5.74
N MET A 23 1.62 -3.58 -5.17
CA MET A 23 0.72 -2.70 -5.89
C MET A 23 1.40 -1.38 -6.24
N LEU A 24 2.20 -0.84 -5.32
CA LEU A 24 2.96 0.36 -5.57
C LEU A 24 3.92 0.16 -6.74
N LYS A 25 4.68 -0.92 -6.71
CA LYS A 25 5.64 -1.20 -7.79
C LYS A 25 4.93 -1.39 -9.12
N GLY A 26 3.76 -2.02 -9.10
CA GLY A 26 2.96 -2.18 -10.31
C GLY A 26 2.49 -0.86 -10.89
N ASP A 27 2.35 0.16 -10.05
CA ASP A 27 1.93 1.50 -10.48
C ASP A 27 3.13 2.37 -10.87
N GLY A 28 4.34 1.88 -10.71
CA GLY A 28 5.54 2.62 -11.10
C GLY A 28 6.34 3.18 -9.94
N TRP A 29 5.91 2.96 -8.71
CA TRP A 29 6.66 3.41 -7.54
C TRP A 29 7.87 2.54 -7.33
N TYR A 30 8.96 3.15 -6.90
CA TYR A 30 10.19 2.41 -6.63
C TYR A 30 10.76 2.85 -5.28
N GLU A 31 11.35 1.91 -4.60
CA GLU A 31 11.91 2.17 -3.28
C GLU A 31 13.18 2.99 -3.40
N VAL A 32 13.26 4.07 -2.62
CA VAL A 32 14.41 4.97 -2.64
C VAL A 32 15.15 5.00 -1.31
N HIS A 33 14.49 4.55 -0.24
CA HIS A 33 15.10 4.66 1.08
C HIS A 33 14.42 3.69 2.03
N CYS A 34 15.18 3.16 2.96
CA CYS A 34 14.66 2.26 3.97
C CYS A 34 15.33 2.58 5.30
N VAL A 35 14.55 3.01 6.27
CA VAL A 35 15.03 3.28 7.63
C VAL A 35 14.24 2.39 8.57
N GLY A 36 14.94 1.41 9.16
CA GLY A 36 14.27 0.44 10.00
C GLY A 36 13.21 -0.30 9.19
N ASP A 37 11.97 -0.21 9.63
CA ASP A 37 10.85 -0.84 8.94
C ASP A 37 10.06 0.13 8.06
N HIS A 38 10.56 1.34 7.86
CA HIS A 38 9.91 2.33 7.01
C HIS A 38 10.55 2.34 5.63
N HIS A 39 9.82 1.84 4.65
CA HIS A 39 10.27 1.78 3.27
C HIS A 39 9.63 2.94 2.50
N GLN A 40 10.47 3.79 1.89
CA GLN A 40 9.99 4.97 1.20
C GLN A 40 10.09 4.79 -0.31
N PHE A 41 9.04 5.21 -0.99
CA PHE A 41 8.90 5.03 -2.43
C PHE A 41 8.67 6.37 -3.12
N LYS A 42 9.17 6.47 -4.34
CA LYS A 42 8.93 7.63 -5.21
C LYS A 42 8.44 7.14 -6.56
N HIS A 43 7.89 8.07 -7.31
CA HIS A 43 7.34 7.78 -8.63
C HIS A 43 7.94 8.72 -9.66
N PRO A 44 8.22 8.24 -10.89
CA PRO A 44 8.84 9.10 -11.90
C PRO A 44 8.00 10.31 -12.30
N THR A 45 6.66 10.19 -12.22
CA THR A 45 5.78 11.28 -12.66
C THR A 45 4.87 11.80 -11.57
N LYS A 46 4.56 11.00 -10.56
CA LYS A 46 3.71 11.45 -9.47
C LYS A 46 4.55 12.10 -8.40
N LYS A 47 4.04 13.19 -7.85
CA LYS A 47 4.76 13.92 -6.81
C LYS A 47 4.62 13.24 -5.46
N GLY A 48 5.52 13.58 -4.56
CA GLY A 48 5.46 13.14 -3.19
C GLY A 48 6.17 11.82 -2.97
N ARG A 49 5.99 11.34 -1.77
CA ARG A 49 6.67 10.14 -1.31
C ARG A 49 5.69 9.28 -0.54
N VAL A 50 5.75 7.99 -0.75
CA VAL A 50 4.91 7.04 -0.03
C VAL A 50 5.77 6.27 0.94
N THR A 51 5.35 6.19 2.19
CA THR A 51 6.05 5.42 3.21
C THR A 51 5.20 4.23 3.62
N VAL A 52 5.78 3.04 3.55
CA VAL A 52 5.10 1.81 3.90
C VAL A 52 5.86 1.11 5.02
N PRO A 53 5.21 0.85 6.16
CA PRO A 53 5.84 0.03 7.20
C PRO A 53 5.90 -1.41 6.72
N HIS A 54 7.07 -2.01 6.80
CA HIS A 54 7.27 -3.37 6.31
C HIS A 54 8.36 -4.06 7.13
N PRO A 55 8.16 -5.28 7.58
CA PRO A 55 7.03 -6.18 7.29
C PRO A 55 5.86 -5.99 8.26
N VAL A 56 4.67 -5.96 7.71
CA VAL A 56 3.43 -5.87 8.50
C VAL A 56 2.42 -6.81 7.86
N LYS A 57 1.83 -7.68 8.67
CA LYS A 57 0.84 -8.63 8.17
C LYS A 57 -0.46 -7.95 7.79
N ASP A 58 -0.90 -7.02 8.65
CA ASP A 58 -2.15 -6.31 8.45
C ASP A 58 -1.87 -4.82 8.57
N VAL A 59 -1.82 -4.15 7.44
CA VAL A 59 -1.67 -2.70 7.41
C VAL A 59 -2.99 -2.11 7.92
N THR A 60 -2.90 -1.23 8.92
CA THR A 60 -4.11 -0.64 9.50
C THR A 60 -4.84 0.20 8.47
N GLN A 61 -6.15 0.34 8.66
CA GLN A 61 -6.97 1.14 7.75
C GLN A 61 -6.47 2.58 7.68
N PHE A 62 -6.01 3.11 8.81
CA PHE A 62 -5.48 4.46 8.85
C PHE A 62 -4.26 4.61 7.95
N VAL A 63 -3.30 3.70 8.07
CA VAL A 63 -2.08 3.73 7.25
C VAL A 63 -2.42 3.48 5.79
N LEU A 64 -3.30 2.54 5.53
CA LEU A 64 -3.71 2.20 4.17
C LEU A 64 -4.35 3.39 3.48
N LYS A 65 -5.18 4.12 4.21
CA LYS A 65 -5.82 5.31 3.68
C LYS A 65 -4.78 6.38 3.33
N ARG A 66 -3.79 6.55 4.17
CA ARG A 66 -2.72 7.52 3.90
C ARG A 66 -1.94 7.13 2.66
N ILE A 67 -1.62 5.84 2.53
CA ILE A 67 -0.91 5.35 1.35
C ILE A 67 -1.75 5.57 0.10
N SER A 68 -3.05 5.30 0.19
CA SER A 68 -3.96 5.52 -0.92
C SER A 68 -3.96 6.99 -1.36
N GLU A 69 -4.02 7.90 -0.39
CA GLU A 69 -4.03 9.32 -0.71
C GLU A 69 -2.71 9.77 -1.33
N GLN A 70 -1.60 9.26 -0.82
CA GLN A 70 -0.28 9.64 -1.32
C GLN A 70 0.02 9.05 -2.69
N SER A 71 -0.41 7.83 -2.92
CA SER A 71 -0.06 7.13 -4.15
C SER A 71 -1.09 7.28 -5.25
N GLY A 72 -2.31 7.62 -4.90
CA GLY A 72 -3.41 7.65 -5.85
C GLY A 72 -3.97 6.27 -6.17
N ILE A 73 -3.50 5.25 -5.49
CA ILE A 73 -3.99 3.88 -5.68
C ILE A 73 -5.21 3.67 -4.81
N VAL A 74 -6.23 3.05 -5.38
CA VAL A 74 -7.44 2.73 -4.63
C VAL A 74 -7.33 1.30 -4.09
N PHE A 75 -7.39 1.16 -2.79
CA PHE A 75 -7.38 -0.14 -2.13
C PHE A 75 -8.82 -0.50 -1.77
N THR A 76 -9.28 -1.59 -2.32
CA THR A 76 -10.66 -2.05 -2.09
C THR A 76 -10.72 -3.48 -1.65
#